data_c334a4c9990c3747e05d14df6b8fb647
#
_entry.id   c334a4c9990c3747e05d14df6b8fb647
#
_cell.length_a   1.000
_cell.length_b   1.000
_cell.length_c   1.000
_cell.angle_alpha   90.00
_cell.angle_beta   90.00
_cell.angle_gamma   90.00
#
_symmetry.space_group_name_H-M   'P 1'
#
loop_
_entity.id
_entity.type
_entity.pdbx_description
1 polymer ?
#
loop_
_entity_poly.entity_id
_entity_poly.type
_entity_poly.pdbx_seq_one_letter_code
_entity_poly.pdbx_strand_id
1 'polypeptide(L)'
;MTKKIIVRKSDIYGVEMNSSRKKRWFNGYTQCEVLVYMKHLPKPCRFMFGDDDELGQAFFARLKAELNHEHVSEMIDIDDIIGHIKNIVS
;
A
#
# COMPACT_ATOMS: atom_id res chain seq x y z
N MET A 1 -6.22 -6.22 -19.95
CA MET A 1 -6.61 -7.11 -18.85
C MET A 1 -6.02 -6.61 -17.56
N THR A 2 -6.86 -6.24 -16.60
CA THR A 2 -6.39 -5.74 -15.33
C THR A 2 -6.08 -6.90 -14.39
N LYS A 3 -4.87 -6.89 -13.86
CA LYS A 3 -4.46 -7.86 -12.84
C LYS A 3 -5.02 -7.44 -11.50
N LYS A 4 -5.84 -8.29 -10.90
CA LYS A 4 -6.28 -8.09 -9.54
C LYS A 4 -5.27 -8.68 -8.58
N ILE A 5 -4.91 -7.90 -7.57
CA ILE A 5 -4.00 -8.38 -6.52
C ILE A 5 -4.85 -8.69 -5.29
N ILE A 6 -5.00 -9.98 -5.02
CA ILE A 6 -5.73 -10.45 -3.85
C ILE A 6 -4.74 -11.23 -3.00
N VAL A 7 -4.64 -10.86 -1.73
CA VAL A 7 -3.70 -11.50 -0.81
C VAL A 7 -4.45 -12.09 0.37
N ARG A 8 -3.86 -13.10 0.97
CA ARG A 8 -4.41 -13.70 2.18
C ARG A 8 -3.89 -12.95 3.40
N LYS A 9 -4.79 -12.54 4.26
CA LYS A 9 -4.46 -11.77 5.46
C LYS A 9 -3.41 -12.46 6.31
N SER A 10 -3.55 -13.77 6.51
CA SER A 10 -2.64 -14.55 7.33
C SER A 10 -1.23 -14.69 6.74
N ASP A 11 -1.06 -14.41 5.45
CA ASP A 11 0.24 -14.44 4.80
C ASP A 11 1.04 -13.15 4.99
N ILE A 12 0.39 -12.08 5.45
CA ILE A 12 1.04 -10.79 5.66
C ILE A 12 1.57 -10.73 7.08
N TYR A 13 2.88 -10.53 7.24
CA TYR A 13 3.46 -10.41 8.57
C TYR A 13 3.95 -8.99 8.88
N GLY A 14 3.92 -8.09 7.93
CA GLY A 14 4.31 -6.71 8.18
C GLY A 14 3.96 -5.77 7.03
N VAL A 15 3.77 -4.52 7.38
CA VAL A 15 3.53 -3.44 6.41
C VAL A 15 4.41 -2.27 6.81
N GLU A 16 5.04 -1.64 5.82
CA GLU A 16 5.93 -0.52 6.05
C GLU A 16 5.66 0.55 5.01
N MET A 17 5.68 1.81 5.44
CA MET A 17 5.58 2.93 4.53
C MET A 17 6.87 3.73 4.56
N ASN A 18 7.45 3.94 3.40
CA ASN A 18 8.64 4.76 3.24
C ASN A 18 8.31 5.98 2.41
N SER A 19 8.60 7.15 2.94
CA SER A 19 8.43 8.40 2.23
C SER A 19 9.78 9.11 2.23
N SER A 20 10.36 9.26 1.05
CA SER A 20 11.66 9.88 0.93
C SER A 20 11.60 11.05 -0.04
N ARG A 21 12.29 12.12 0.33
CA ARG A 21 12.38 13.31 -0.51
C ARG A 21 13.63 13.19 -1.36
N LYS A 22 13.42 13.12 -2.67
CA LYS A 22 14.52 13.06 -3.63
C LYS A 22 14.76 14.47 -4.19
N LYS A 23 16.01 14.89 -4.24
CA LYS A 23 16.36 16.18 -4.82
C LYS A 23 16.82 15.97 -6.25
N ARG A 24 16.14 16.67 -7.17
CA ARG A 24 16.63 16.86 -8.52
C ARG A 24 17.14 18.30 -8.64
N TRP A 25 17.84 18.57 -9.73
CA TRP A 25 18.54 19.84 -9.98
C TRP A 25 17.81 21.11 -9.54
N PHE A 26 16.50 21.21 -9.79
CA PHE A 26 15.76 22.42 -9.49
C PHE A 26 14.57 22.16 -8.55
N ASN A 27 14.10 20.95 -8.51
CA ASN A 27 12.90 20.63 -7.73
C ASN A 27 13.10 19.34 -6.93
N GLY A 28 12.76 19.41 -5.66
CA GLY A 28 12.62 18.20 -4.87
C GLY A 28 11.31 17.52 -5.19
N TYR A 29 11.29 16.21 -5.12
CA TYR A 29 10.04 15.45 -5.21
C TYR A 29 10.02 14.41 -4.11
N THR A 30 8.82 14.12 -3.61
CA THR A 30 8.63 13.09 -2.61
C THR A 30 8.28 11.79 -3.32
N GLN A 31 8.89 10.72 -2.87
CA GLN A 31 8.58 9.38 -3.37
C GLN A 31 8.06 8.55 -2.21
N CYS A 32 6.80 8.17 -2.31
CA CYS A 32 6.14 7.38 -1.28
C CYS A 32 5.95 5.96 -1.77
N GLU A 33 6.27 4.99 -0.92
CA GLU A 33 6.03 3.59 -1.22
C GLU A 33 5.52 2.86 0.01
N VAL A 34 4.71 1.84 -0.23
CA VAL A 34 4.23 0.95 0.82
C VAL A 34 4.73 -0.45 0.52
N LEU A 35 5.36 -1.06 1.50
CA LEU A 35 5.90 -2.40 1.39
C LEU A 35 5.03 -3.35 2.20
N VAL A 36 4.62 -4.44 1.56
CA VAL A 36 3.83 -5.49 2.21
C VAL A 36 4.68 -6.74 2.29
N TYR A 37 5.03 -7.14 3.50
CA TYR A 37 5.87 -8.30 3.74
C TYR A 37 5.02 -9.54 3.87
N MET A 38 5.27 -10.52 3.01
CA MET A 38 4.49 -11.75 2.94
C MET A 38 5.37 -12.98 3.22
N LYS A 39 4.78 -13.95 3.92
CA LYS A 39 5.52 -15.12 4.42
C LYS A 39 6.16 -15.96 3.33
N HIS A 40 5.56 -16.01 2.14
CA HIS A 40 6.01 -16.88 1.07
C HIS A 40 6.85 -16.19 0.01
N LEU A 41 7.10 -14.89 0.18
CA LEU A 41 7.87 -14.12 -0.78
C LEU A 41 9.20 -13.68 -0.19
N PRO A 42 10.31 -13.86 -0.93
CA PRO A 42 11.63 -13.44 -0.44
C PRO A 42 11.77 -11.92 -0.35
N LYS A 43 11.00 -11.19 -1.16
CA LYS A 43 11.01 -9.73 -1.17
C LYS A 43 9.61 -9.22 -0.93
N PRO A 44 9.47 -8.05 -0.27
CA PRO A 44 8.16 -7.47 -0.05
C PRO A 44 7.51 -7.01 -1.35
N CYS A 45 6.19 -7.01 -1.36
CA CYS A 45 5.43 -6.41 -2.45
C CYS A 45 5.49 -4.90 -2.29
N ARG A 46 5.89 -4.20 -3.34
CA ARG A 46 6.07 -2.76 -3.32
C ARG A 46 4.97 -2.07 -4.09
N PHE A 47 4.32 -1.11 -3.44
CA PHE A 47 3.29 -0.29 -4.06
C PHE A 47 3.80 1.15 -4.09
N MET A 48 4.01 1.68 -5.31
CA MET A 48 4.59 3.00 -5.50
C MET A 48 3.49 4.03 -5.70
N PHE A 49 3.54 5.10 -4.95
CA PHE A 49 2.57 6.18 -5.04
C PHE A 49 3.19 7.49 -5.54
N GLY A 50 4.47 7.45 -5.86
CA GLY A 50 5.16 8.61 -6.40
C GLY A 50 5.17 9.78 -5.42
N ASP A 51 4.74 10.95 -5.90
CA ASP A 51 4.65 12.14 -5.08
C ASP A 51 3.30 12.28 -4.37
N ASP A 52 2.41 11.31 -4.53
CA ASP A 52 1.11 11.32 -3.86
C ASP A 52 1.20 10.71 -2.47
N ASP A 53 1.77 11.48 -1.57
CA ASP A 53 1.99 11.07 -0.18
C ASP A 53 0.68 10.79 0.54
N GLU A 54 -0.34 11.59 0.24
CA GLU A 54 -1.66 11.46 0.84
C GLU A 54 -2.31 10.13 0.48
N LEU A 55 -2.21 9.75 -0.78
CA LEU A 55 -2.74 8.47 -1.24
C LEU A 55 -1.99 7.30 -0.59
N GLY A 56 -0.66 7.41 -0.51
CA GLY A 56 0.16 6.40 0.13
C GLY A 56 -0.19 6.22 1.60
N GLN A 57 -0.37 7.32 2.32
CA GLN A 57 -0.76 7.28 3.73
C GLN A 57 -2.15 6.66 3.91
N ALA A 58 -3.09 7.01 3.03
CA ALA A 58 -4.44 6.45 3.08
C ALA A 58 -4.42 4.94 2.84
N PHE A 59 -3.63 4.49 1.87
CA PHE A 59 -3.49 3.08 1.57
C PHE A 59 -2.88 2.33 2.77
N PHE A 60 -1.82 2.88 3.33
CA PHE A 60 -1.14 2.27 4.47
C PHE A 60 -2.08 2.15 5.68
N ALA A 61 -2.80 3.23 5.99
CA ALA A 61 -3.75 3.24 7.10
C ALA A 61 -4.88 2.23 6.90
N ARG A 62 -5.42 2.17 5.68
CA ARG A 62 -6.50 1.24 5.37
C ARG A 62 -6.04 -0.20 5.46
N LEU A 63 -4.85 -0.48 4.95
CA LEU A 63 -4.31 -1.83 4.98
C LEU A 63 -4.06 -2.30 6.42
N LYS A 64 -3.51 -1.41 7.26
CA LYS A 64 -3.31 -1.72 8.67
C LYS A 64 -4.65 -1.96 9.39
N ALA A 65 -5.66 -1.17 9.07
CA ALA A 65 -6.98 -1.35 9.65
C ALA A 65 -7.56 -2.70 9.28
N GLU A 66 -7.42 -3.10 8.00
CA GLU A 66 -7.90 -4.41 7.56
C GLU A 66 -7.18 -5.55 8.26
N LEU A 67 -5.88 -5.42 8.48
CA LEU A 67 -5.09 -6.45 9.14
C LEU A 67 -5.44 -6.59 10.62
N ASN A 68 -5.84 -5.50 11.26
CA ASN A 68 -6.15 -5.49 12.68
C ASN A 68 -7.62 -5.81 12.99
N HIS A 69 -8.46 -5.90 11.97
CA HIS A 69 -9.90 -6.10 12.14
C HIS A 69 -10.22 -7.58 12.14
N GLU A 70 -10.68 -8.10 13.27
CA GLU A 70 -10.92 -9.53 13.46
C GLU A 70 -12.06 -10.09 12.60
N HIS A 71 -13.01 -9.23 12.24
CA HIS A 71 -14.22 -9.65 11.51
C HIS A 71 -14.12 -9.46 10.00
N VAL A 72 -12.96 -9.01 9.52
CA VAL A 72 -12.75 -8.81 8.09
C VAL A 72 -12.40 -10.14 7.43
N SER A 73 -12.79 -10.28 6.17
CA SER A 73 -12.48 -11.45 5.36
C SER A 73 -11.00 -11.77 5.38
N GLU A 74 -10.67 -13.05 5.36
CA GLU A 74 -9.28 -13.52 5.26
C GLU A 74 -8.59 -13.04 3.99
N MET A 75 -9.36 -12.80 2.92
CA MET A 75 -8.82 -12.34 1.65
C MET A 75 -8.91 -10.82 1.55
N ILE A 76 -7.81 -10.19 1.19
CA ILE A 76 -7.73 -8.74 1.01
C ILE A 76 -7.52 -8.43 -0.46
N ASP A 77 -8.47 -7.69 -1.03
CA ASP A 77 -8.38 -7.22 -2.42
C ASP A 77 -7.68 -5.87 -2.44
N ILE A 78 -6.42 -5.88 -2.79
CA ILE A 78 -5.58 -4.67 -2.80
C ILE A 78 -6.10 -3.66 -3.83
N ASP A 79 -6.52 -4.14 -5.00
CA ASP A 79 -7.04 -3.24 -6.04
C ASP A 79 -8.31 -2.54 -5.61
N ASP A 80 -9.17 -3.23 -4.88
CA ASP A 80 -10.40 -2.65 -4.36
C ASP A 80 -10.09 -1.54 -3.34
N ILE A 81 -9.13 -1.78 -2.47
CA ILE A 81 -8.70 -0.78 -1.50
C ILE A 81 -8.16 0.46 -2.20
N ILE A 82 -7.28 0.27 -3.18
CA ILE A 82 -6.68 1.39 -3.92
C ILE A 82 -7.76 2.18 -4.65
N GLY A 83 -8.69 1.50 -5.31
CA GLY A 83 -9.79 2.15 -6.00
C GLY A 83 -10.66 2.97 -5.06
N HIS A 84 -10.96 2.42 -3.89
CA HIS A 84 -11.79 3.08 -2.89
C HIS A 84 -11.11 4.36 -2.34
N ILE A 85 -9.85 4.27 -1.97
CA ILE A 85 -9.13 5.43 -1.42
C ILE A 85 -8.91 6.50 -2.46
N LYS A 86 -8.74 6.16 -3.73
CA LYS A 86 -8.62 7.14 -4.81
C LYS A 86 -9.89 7.99 -4.92
N ASN A 87 -11.05 7.39 -4.72
CA ASN A 87 -12.32 8.11 -4.76
C ASN A 87 -12.48 9.05 -3.56
N ILE A 88 -11.90 8.70 -2.41
CA ILE A 88 -11.96 9.52 -1.22
C ILE A 88 -10.97 10.69 -1.29
N VAL A 89 -9.75 10.42 -1.75
CA VAL A 89 -8.66 11.39 -1.75
C VAL A 89 -8.76 12.38 -2.91
N SER A 90 -9.27 11.93 -4.05
CA SER A 90 -9.41 12.82 -5.22
C SER A 90 -10.68 13.73 -5.10
#